data_4c70ad0619dae854edd9f6db420a2843
#
_entry.id   4c70ad0619dae854edd9f6db420a2843
#
_cell.length_a   1.000
_cell.length_b   1.000
_cell.length_c   1.000
_cell.angle_alpha   90.00
_cell.angle_beta   90.00
_cell.angle_gamma   90.00
#
_symmetry.space_group_name_H-M   'P 1'
#
loop_
_entity.id
_entity.type
_entity.pdbx_description
1 polymer ?
#
loop_
_entity_poly.entity_id
_entity_poly.type
_entity_poly.pdbx_seq_one_letter_code
_entity_poly.pdbx_strand_id
1 'polypeptide(L)'
;PSRGLGDVYKRQLSILLRDNYDVHLYLFGKPNLKDKSILERIIEQEGLANNTSFRFAQYNDVPKILSEADILVSSQPVTVRADGGFPTKLGEYLMSGTPVLSTNVGETSKYFKDGEHMYFAKPESPLDYANKLKYIIDNYEKALAVAKKGKMLIEQSYSHISAGEKMHKFLKSL
;
A
#
# COMPACT_ATOMS: atom_id res chain seq x y z
N PRO A 1 -19.69 1.69 -8.67
CA PRO A 1 -18.68 2.11 -9.60
C PRO A 1 -17.38 2.31 -8.85
N SER A 2 -16.35 1.56 -9.21
CA SER A 2 -14.98 1.66 -8.70
C SER A 2 -14.29 2.94 -9.22
N ARG A 3 -14.93 4.10 -8.99
CA ARG A 3 -14.32 5.39 -9.25
C ARG A 3 -13.25 5.61 -8.18
N GLY A 4 -12.00 5.44 -8.51
CA GLY A 4 -10.90 5.84 -7.64
C GLY A 4 -9.64 4.99 -7.65
N LEU A 5 -9.71 3.64 -7.65
CA LEU A 5 -8.48 2.84 -7.61
C LEU A 5 -7.63 2.99 -8.88
N GLY A 6 -8.27 3.07 -10.04
CA GLY A 6 -7.55 3.15 -11.30
C GLY A 6 -6.92 4.52 -11.59
N ASP A 7 -7.56 5.62 -11.21
CA ASP A 7 -7.12 6.97 -11.61
C ASP A 7 -5.93 7.49 -10.78
N VAL A 8 -5.80 7.05 -9.54
CA VAL A 8 -4.76 7.56 -8.64
C VAL A 8 -3.39 6.97 -9.01
N TYR A 9 -3.26 5.65 -9.14
CA TYR A 9 -1.97 5.00 -9.45
C TYR A 9 -1.38 5.42 -10.80
N LYS A 10 -2.22 5.71 -11.79
CA LYS A 10 -1.81 6.09 -13.15
C LYS A 10 -1.15 7.44 -13.19
N ARG A 11 -1.80 8.44 -12.60
CA ARG A 11 -1.26 9.80 -12.54
C ARG A 11 0.04 9.84 -11.74
N GLN A 12 0.16 9.02 -10.70
CA GLN A 12 1.36 8.90 -9.89
C GLN A 12 2.51 8.30 -10.69
N LEU A 13 2.26 7.19 -11.40
CA LEU A 13 3.25 6.54 -12.25
C LEU A 13 3.70 7.45 -13.39
N SER A 14 2.77 8.15 -14.06
CA SER A 14 3.09 9.12 -15.12
C SER A 14 3.99 10.26 -14.63
N ILE A 15 3.81 10.71 -13.37
CA ILE A 15 4.66 11.75 -12.77
C ILE A 15 6.09 11.21 -12.54
N LEU A 16 6.23 9.99 -12.02
CA LEU A 16 7.53 9.36 -11.80
C LEU A 16 8.30 9.15 -13.10
N LEU A 17 7.64 8.62 -14.12
CA LEU A 17 8.27 8.38 -15.43
C LEU A 17 8.68 9.68 -16.12
N ARG A 18 7.87 10.75 -16.05
CA ARG A 18 8.26 12.07 -16.58
C ARG A 18 9.49 12.64 -15.90
N ASP A 19 9.70 12.34 -14.65
CA ASP A 19 10.84 12.78 -13.87
C ASP A 19 12.01 11.77 -13.94
N ASN A 20 11.99 10.86 -14.95
CA ASN A 20 13.02 9.88 -15.27
C ASN A 20 13.32 8.83 -14.16
N TYR A 21 12.32 8.51 -13.32
CA TYR A 21 12.43 7.38 -12.42
C TYR A 21 12.15 6.08 -13.19
N ASP A 22 13.04 5.10 -13.07
CA ASP A 22 12.84 3.75 -13.62
C ASP A 22 11.99 2.95 -12.64
N VAL A 23 10.71 2.85 -12.94
CA VAL A 23 9.72 2.20 -12.07
C VAL A 23 8.77 1.30 -12.87
N HIS A 24 8.37 0.20 -12.25
CA HIS A 24 7.38 -0.72 -12.81
C HIS A 24 6.29 -1.02 -11.78
N LEU A 25 5.03 -0.85 -12.15
CA LEU A 25 3.88 -1.12 -11.30
C LEU A 25 3.32 -2.52 -11.54
N TYR A 26 3.32 -3.35 -10.51
CA TYR A 26 2.65 -4.65 -10.52
C TYR A 26 1.29 -4.55 -9.82
N LEU A 27 0.23 -4.85 -10.56
CA LEU A 27 -1.13 -4.92 -10.05
C LEU A 27 -1.51 -6.39 -9.83
N PHE A 28 -1.62 -6.77 -8.56
CA PHE A 28 -1.99 -8.13 -8.18
C PHE A 28 -3.49 -8.23 -7.91
N GLY A 29 -4.14 -9.19 -8.54
CA GLY A 29 -5.55 -9.46 -8.33
C GLY A 29 -6.20 -10.12 -9.54
N LYS A 30 -7.46 -10.48 -9.38
CA LYS A 30 -8.31 -11.00 -10.46
C LYS A 30 -9.44 -10.01 -10.70
N PRO A 31 -9.17 -8.93 -11.47
CA PRO A 31 -10.24 -7.98 -11.81
C PRO A 31 -11.32 -8.70 -12.63
N ASN A 32 -12.57 -8.29 -12.49
CA ASN A 32 -13.60 -8.72 -13.42
C ASN A 32 -13.30 -8.14 -14.80
N LEU A 33 -13.89 -8.74 -15.86
CA LEU A 33 -13.63 -8.35 -17.26
C LEU A 33 -13.87 -6.87 -17.54
N LYS A 34 -14.91 -6.27 -16.93
CA LYS A 34 -15.25 -4.86 -17.12
C LYS A 34 -14.18 -3.95 -16.47
N ASP A 35 -13.78 -4.23 -15.25
CA ASP A 35 -12.78 -3.42 -14.56
C ASP A 35 -11.41 -3.58 -15.25
N LYS A 36 -11.06 -4.79 -15.72
CA LYS A 36 -9.84 -5.05 -16.48
C LYS A 36 -9.77 -4.20 -17.74
N SER A 37 -10.82 -4.21 -18.58
CA SER A 37 -10.84 -3.44 -19.83
C SER A 37 -10.76 -1.92 -19.61
N ILE A 38 -11.35 -1.42 -18.51
CA ILE A 38 -11.23 -0.02 -18.13
C ILE A 38 -9.79 0.32 -17.75
N LEU A 39 -9.16 -0.53 -16.94
CA LEU A 39 -7.77 -0.36 -16.51
C LEU A 39 -6.79 -0.41 -17.68
N GLU A 40 -6.92 -1.40 -18.56
CA GLU A 40 -6.09 -1.53 -19.76
C GLU A 40 -6.19 -0.30 -20.66
N ARG A 41 -7.40 0.16 -20.96
CA ARG A 41 -7.62 1.38 -21.76
C ARG A 41 -6.93 2.61 -21.16
N ILE A 42 -6.97 2.76 -19.85
CA ILE A 42 -6.36 3.92 -19.19
C ILE A 42 -4.84 3.79 -19.18
N ILE A 43 -4.30 2.60 -18.97
CA ILE A 43 -2.86 2.32 -19.06
C ILE A 43 -2.34 2.69 -20.45
N GLU A 44 -3.07 2.32 -21.51
CA GLU A 44 -2.75 2.69 -22.89
C GLU A 44 -2.82 4.20 -23.12
N GLN A 45 -3.92 4.85 -22.68
CA GLN A 45 -4.12 6.30 -22.85
C GLN A 45 -3.06 7.15 -22.16
N GLU A 46 -2.54 6.68 -21.02
CA GLU A 46 -1.48 7.36 -20.26
C GLU A 46 -0.06 6.94 -20.69
N GLY A 47 0.06 6.06 -21.69
CA GLY A 47 1.37 5.57 -22.19
C GLY A 47 2.12 4.70 -21.19
N LEU A 48 1.42 4.01 -20.28
CA LEU A 48 1.99 3.25 -19.17
C LEU A 48 2.11 1.74 -19.44
N ALA A 49 1.84 1.29 -20.67
CA ALA A 49 1.78 -0.14 -21.02
C ALA A 49 3.10 -0.88 -20.73
N ASN A 50 4.24 -0.23 -20.97
CA ASN A 50 5.57 -0.82 -20.73
C ASN A 50 5.96 -0.83 -19.24
N ASN A 51 5.30 -0.03 -18.40
CA ASN A 51 5.64 0.15 -17.00
C ASN A 51 4.55 -0.39 -16.04
N THR A 52 3.59 -1.15 -16.56
CA THR A 52 2.52 -1.75 -15.75
C THR A 52 2.27 -3.19 -16.14
N SER A 53 2.17 -4.06 -15.16
CA SER A 53 1.83 -5.48 -15.36
C SER A 53 0.71 -5.93 -14.45
N PHE A 54 -0.23 -6.71 -15.00
CA PHE A 54 -1.22 -7.44 -14.21
C PHE A 54 -0.69 -8.82 -13.90
N ARG A 55 -0.74 -9.19 -12.64
CA ARG A 55 -0.31 -10.49 -12.15
C ARG A 55 -1.38 -11.13 -11.28
N PHE A 56 -1.48 -12.44 -11.36
CA PHE A 56 -2.28 -13.24 -10.43
C PHE A 56 -1.34 -13.92 -9.44
N ALA A 57 -1.72 -13.87 -8.16
CA ALA A 57 -1.01 -14.59 -7.10
C ALA A 57 -1.95 -15.60 -6.46
N GLN A 58 -1.46 -16.81 -6.18
CA GLN A 58 -2.12 -17.71 -5.26
C GLN A 58 -1.91 -17.23 -3.82
N TYR A 59 -2.84 -17.57 -2.94
CA TYR A 59 -2.78 -17.11 -1.54
C TYR A 59 -1.44 -17.43 -0.87
N ASN A 60 -0.89 -18.61 -1.10
CA ASN A 60 0.37 -19.03 -0.50
C ASN A 60 1.60 -18.30 -1.03
N ASP A 61 1.50 -17.66 -2.20
CA ASP A 61 2.62 -16.92 -2.81
C ASP A 61 2.65 -15.45 -2.35
N VAL A 62 1.55 -14.94 -1.77
CA VAL A 62 1.43 -13.54 -1.37
C VAL A 62 2.57 -13.07 -0.46
N PRO A 63 2.96 -13.78 0.61
CA PRO A 63 4.05 -13.32 1.48
C PRO A 63 5.38 -13.14 0.73
N LYS A 64 5.69 -14.07 -0.19
CA LYS A 64 6.89 -14.01 -1.02
C LYS A 64 6.84 -12.80 -1.96
N ILE A 65 5.73 -12.61 -2.67
CA ILE A 65 5.54 -11.47 -3.59
C ILE A 65 5.70 -10.13 -2.86
N LEU A 66 5.12 -10.01 -1.66
CA LEU A 66 5.22 -8.79 -0.87
C LEU A 66 6.66 -8.50 -0.42
N SER A 67 7.45 -9.52 -0.13
CA SER A 67 8.86 -9.37 0.26
C SER A 67 9.82 -9.13 -0.92
N GLU A 68 9.43 -9.46 -2.14
CA GLU A 68 10.22 -9.24 -3.35
C GLU A 68 9.97 -7.86 -3.99
N ALA A 69 8.96 -7.13 -3.54
CA ALA A 69 8.70 -5.77 -4.01
C ALA A 69 9.63 -4.76 -3.33
N ASP A 70 10.06 -3.73 -4.06
CA ASP A 70 10.83 -2.64 -3.48
C ASP A 70 9.96 -1.72 -2.62
N ILE A 71 8.72 -1.45 -3.06
CA ILE A 71 7.77 -0.60 -2.36
C ILE A 71 6.37 -1.18 -2.52
N LEU A 72 5.63 -1.30 -1.42
CA LEU A 72 4.23 -1.68 -1.42
C LEU A 72 3.35 -0.44 -1.35
N VAL A 73 2.36 -0.36 -2.24
CA VAL A 73 1.53 0.82 -2.40
C VAL A 73 0.05 0.52 -2.16
N SER A 74 -0.63 1.41 -1.43
CA SER A 74 -2.07 1.37 -1.23
C SER A 74 -2.65 2.78 -1.39
N SER A 75 -3.59 2.96 -2.29
CA SER A 75 -4.27 4.24 -2.50
C SER A 75 -5.76 4.05 -2.32
N GLN A 76 -6.29 4.61 -1.26
CA GLN A 76 -7.73 4.61 -0.98
C GLN A 76 -8.27 6.03 -1.07
N PRO A 77 -9.42 6.22 -1.74
CA PRO A 77 -10.10 7.52 -1.78
C PRO A 77 -10.75 7.82 -0.42
N VAL A 78 -11.03 9.10 -0.18
CA VAL A 78 -11.86 9.51 0.96
C VAL A 78 -13.30 9.07 0.71
N THR A 79 -13.77 8.13 1.49
CA THR A 79 -15.13 7.60 1.42
C THR A 79 -15.61 7.24 2.81
N VAL A 80 -16.93 7.26 3.03
CA VAL A 80 -17.55 6.78 4.29
C VAL A 80 -17.09 5.37 4.66
N ARG A 81 -16.86 4.52 3.65
CA ARG A 81 -16.33 3.16 3.88
C ARG A 81 -14.87 3.18 4.34
N ALA A 82 -14.07 4.09 3.83
CA ALA A 82 -12.68 4.24 4.26
C ALA A 82 -12.59 4.82 5.67
N ASP A 83 -13.49 5.76 6.01
CA ASP A 83 -13.53 6.38 7.34
C ASP A 83 -13.95 5.40 8.44
N GLY A 84 -14.86 4.47 8.14
CA GLY A 84 -15.31 3.43 9.08
C GLY A 84 -14.54 2.12 9.02
N GLY A 85 -13.51 2.02 8.18
CA GLY A 85 -12.77 0.79 7.92
C GLY A 85 -11.28 0.89 8.20
N PHE A 86 -10.70 -0.26 8.54
CA PHE A 86 -9.25 -0.43 8.58
C PHE A 86 -8.80 -1.25 7.37
N PRO A 87 -7.80 -0.78 6.58
CA PRO A 87 -7.30 -1.53 5.43
C PRO A 87 -6.45 -2.72 5.90
N THR A 88 -7.06 -3.89 6.02
CA THR A 88 -6.43 -5.13 6.52
C THR A 88 -5.14 -5.49 5.79
N LYS A 89 -5.04 -5.16 4.50
CA LYS A 89 -3.83 -5.37 3.69
C LYS A 89 -2.59 -4.66 4.25
N LEU A 90 -2.75 -3.56 4.99
CA LEU A 90 -1.61 -2.86 5.58
C LEU A 90 -0.88 -3.71 6.63
N GLY A 91 -1.61 -4.55 7.36
CA GLY A 91 -1.00 -5.52 8.27
C GLY A 91 -0.08 -6.50 7.54
N GLU A 92 -0.55 -7.08 6.42
CA GLU A 92 0.23 -7.99 5.57
C GLU A 92 1.44 -7.26 4.94
N TYR A 93 1.25 -6.03 4.45
CA TYR A 93 2.31 -5.22 3.87
C TYR A 93 3.40 -4.92 4.88
N LEU A 94 3.05 -4.46 6.08
CA LEU A 94 4.03 -4.17 7.13
C LEU A 94 4.76 -5.44 7.61
N MET A 95 4.06 -6.59 7.67
CA MET A 95 4.67 -7.87 8.03
C MET A 95 5.74 -8.34 7.03
N SER A 96 5.66 -7.94 5.75
CA SER A 96 6.70 -8.26 4.78
C SER A 96 8.06 -7.63 5.11
N GLY A 97 8.05 -6.47 5.78
CA GLY A 97 9.26 -5.67 6.02
C GLY A 97 9.68 -4.82 4.82
N THR A 98 8.84 -4.74 3.79
CA THR A 98 9.00 -3.88 2.62
C THR A 98 8.48 -2.48 2.94
N PRO A 99 9.11 -1.39 2.44
CA PRO A 99 8.58 -0.03 2.59
C PRO A 99 7.15 0.10 2.09
N VAL A 100 6.28 0.72 2.89
CA VAL A 100 4.85 0.87 2.58
C VAL A 100 4.51 2.34 2.43
N LEU A 101 3.82 2.69 1.33
CA LEU A 101 3.18 3.98 1.14
C LEU A 101 1.66 3.80 1.00
N SER A 102 0.90 4.51 1.82
CA SER A 102 -0.57 4.53 1.74
C SER A 102 -1.12 5.95 1.78
N THR A 103 -2.34 6.14 1.31
CA THR A 103 -3.09 7.36 1.61
C THR A 103 -3.51 7.37 3.07
N ASN A 104 -3.45 8.55 3.70
CA ASN A 104 -3.90 8.72 5.09
C ASN A 104 -5.43 8.86 5.12
N VAL A 105 -6.14 7.75 5.25
CA VAL A 105 -7.60 7.70 5.32
C VAL A 105 -8.05 6.83 6.49
N GLY A 106 -9.24 7.12 7.00
CA GLY A 106 -9.84 6.40 8.11
C GLY A 106 -8.98 6.45 9.37
N GLU A 107 -8.89 5.34 10.06
CA GLU A 107 -8.17 5.24 11.33
C GLU A 107 -6.68 4.93 11.20
N THR A 108 -6.13 4.87 9.97
CA THR A 108 -4.76 4.38 9.71
C THR A 108 -3.71 5.13 10.53
N SER A 109 -3.83 6.46 10.63
CA SER A 109 -2.89 7.30 11.40
C SER A 109 -3.03 7.18 12.93
N LYS A 110 -4.08 6.51 13.43
CA LYS A 110 -4.18 6.17 14.86
C LYS A 110 -3.26 5.02 15.24
N TYR A 111 -2.95 4.13 14.28
CA TYR A 111 -2.14 2.94 14.50
C TYR A 111 -0.71 3.09 14.00
N PHE A 112 -0.50 3.86 12.95
CA PHE A 112 0.80 4.00 12.29
C PHE A 112 1.19 5.47 12.17
N LYS A 113 2.49 5.76 12.29
CA LYS A 113 3.04 7.11 12.17
C LYS A 113 3.82 7.26 10.86
N ASP A 114 3.63 8.41 10.18
CA ASP A 114 4.35 8.76 8.95
C ASP A 114 5.85 8.86 9.21
N GLY A 115 6.64 8.19 8.37
CA GLY A 115 8.09 8.18 8.45
C GLY A 115 8.69 7.40 9.63
N GLU A 116 7.84 6.75 10.46
CA GLU A 116 8.29 5.90 11.57
C GLU A 116 7.97 4.43 11.34
N HIS A 117 6.73 4.11 10.91
CA HIS A 117 6.26 2.75 10.66
C HIS A 117 5.97 2.49 9.19
N MET A 118 5.52 3.50 8.48
CA MET A 118 5.22 3.52 7.05
C MET A 118 5.19 4.97 6.56
N TYR A 119 4.86 5.18 5.30
CA TYR A 119 4.71 6.51 4.73
C TYR A 119 3.25 6.80 4.37
N PHE A 120 2.85 8.07 4.55
CA PHE A 120 1.52 8.54 4.19
C PHE A 120 1.59 9.62 3.12
N ALA A 121 0.70 9.52 2.16
CA ALA A 121 0.39 10.57 1.20
C ALA A 121 -1.00 11.15 1.48
N LYS A 122 -1.23 12.39 1.08
CA LYS A 122 -2.54 13.02 1.12
C LYS A 122 -3.50 12.27 0.20
N PRO A 123 -4.72 11.94 0.67
CA PRO A 123 -5.74 11.38 -0.21
C PRO A 123 -6.04 12.35 -1.36
N GLU A 124 -6.46 11.79 -2.50
CA GLU A 124 -6.86 12.55 -3.70
C GLU A 124 -5.79 13.50 -4.27
N SER A 125 -4.53 13.35 -3.85
CA SER A 125 -3.40 14.14 -4.34
C SER A 125 -2.35 13.24 -5.04
N PRO A 126 -2.47 13.04 -6.38
CA PRO A 126 -1.48 12.26 -7.13
C PRO A 126 -0.07 12.82 -7.04
N LEU A 127 0.04 14.15 -6.97
CA LEU A 127 1.34 14.82 -6.86
C LEU A 127 2.02 14.55 -5.50
N ASP A 128 1.28 14.65 -4.40
CA ASP A 128 1.83 14.37 -3.07
C ASP A 128 2.25 12.89 -2.96
N TYR A 129 1.45 11.99 -3.51
CA TYR A 129 1.77 10.57 -3.55
C TYR A 129 3.03 10.27 -4.37
N ALA A 130 3.15 10.87 -5.55
CA ALA A 130 4.35 10.73 -6.38
C ALA A 130 5.60 11.30 -5.70
N ASN A 131 5.48 12.46 -5.03
CA ASN A 131 6.58 13.04 -4.27
C ASN A 131 7.02 12.16 -3.09
N LYS A 132 6.08 11.50 -2.40
CA LYS A 132 6.40 10.53 -1.36
C LYS A 132 7.09 9.29 -1.92
N LEU A 133 6.65 8.78 -3.10
CA LEU A 133 7.34 7.67 -3.78
C LEU A 133 8.79 8.05 -4.13
N LYS A 134 9.01 9.21 -4.74
CA LYS A 134 10.35 9.73 -5.04
C LYS A 134 11.21 9.79 -3.79
N TYR A 135 10.67 10.37 -2.71
CA TYR A 135 11.38 10.43 -1.44
C TYR A 135 11.79 9.05 -0.92
N ILE A 136 10.90 8.05 -1.01
CA ILE A 136 11.19 6.66 -0.60
C ILE A 136 12.29 6.06 -1.47
N ILE A 137 12.21 6.24 -2.80
CA ILE A 137 13.21 5.74 -3.75
C ILE A 137 14.57 6.39 -3.49
N ASP A 138 14.63 7.72 -3.39
CA ASP A 138 15.86 8.48 -3.19
C ASP A 138 16.50 8.24 -1.81
N ASN A 139 15.72 7.77 -0.83
CA ASN A 139 16.18 7.50 0.53
C ASN A 139 15.90 6.03 0.95
N TYR A 140 16.18 5.10 0.06
CA TYR A 140 15.72 3.71 0.20
C TYR A 140 16.20 3.01 1.48
N GLU A 141 17.46 3.19 1.87
CA GLU A 141 18.01 2.66 3.12
C GLU A 141 17.25 3.15 4.35
N LYS A 142 16.86 4.43 4.36
CA LYS A 142 16.03 4.99 5.42
C LYS A 142 14.62 4.40 5.38
N ALA A 143 14.09 4.14 4.18
CA ALA A 143 12.78 3.52 4.02
C ALA A 143 12.76 2.08 4.53
N LEU A 144 13.83 1.31 4.32
CA LEU A 144 14.00 -0.02 4.92
C LEU A 144 14.02 0.03 6.46
N ALA A 145 14.67 1.02 7.04
CA ALA A 145 14.67 1.20 8.49
C ALA A 145 13.26 1.51 9.05
N VAL A 146 12.47 2.30 8.32
CA VAL A 146 11.06 2.58 8.65
C VAL A 146 10.22 1.30 8.52
N ALA A 147 10.38 0.55 7.44
CA ALA A 147 9.67 -0.71 7.20
C ALA A 147 9.96 -1.74 8.32
N LYS A 148 11.21 -1.84 8.76
CA LYS A 148 11.59 -2.70 9.89
C LYS A 148 10.85 -2.33 11.18
N LYS A 149 10.72 -1.04 11.49
CA LYS A 149 9.95 -0.57 12.66
C LYS A 149 8.46 -0.88 12.51
N GLY A 150 7.90 -0.71 11.30
CA GLY A 150 6.52 -1.08 11.00
C GLY A 150 6.25 -2.57 11.23
N LYS A 151 7.15 -3.44 10.75
CA LYS A 151 7.09 -4.88 10.99
C LYS A 151 7.13 -5.22 12.48
N MET A 152 8.08 -4.66 13.22
CA MET A 152 8.19 -4.88 14.66
C MET A 152 6.93 -4.46 15.41
N LEU A 153 6.32 -3.34 15.03
CA LEU A 153 5.05 -2.88 15.63
C LEU A 153 3.93 -3.91 15.42
N ILE A 154 3.79 -4.46 14.20
CA ILE A 154 2.78 -5.50 13.92
C ILE A 154 3.04 -6.76 14.74
N GLU A 155 4.27 -7.25 14.75
CA GLU A 155 4.66 -8.45 15.50
C GLU A 155 4.35 -8.31 16.99
N GLN A 156 4.70 -7.18 17.59
CA GLN A 156 4.56 -6.95 19.03
C GLN A 156 3.14 -6.60 19.47
N SER A 157 2.40 -5.82 18.66
CA SER A 157 1.16 -5.18 19.13
C SER A 157 -0.11 -5.67 18.45
N TYR A 158 0.00 -6.20 17.22
CA TYR A 158 -1.15 -6.53 16.36
C TYR A 158 -1.12 -7.95 15.80
N SER A 159 -0.21 -8.80 16.27
CA SER A 159 -0.21 -10.23 15.91
C SER A 159 -1.36 -10.97 16.60
N HIS A 160 -1.74 -12.14 16.06
CA HIS A 160 -2.73 -13.01 16.71
C HIS A 160 -2.30 -13.43 18.12
N ILE A 161 -1.01 -13.55 18.38
CA ILE A 161 -0.44 -13.88 19.70
C ILE A 161 -0.73 -12.73 20.66
N SER A 162 -0.35 -11.48 20.29
CA SER A 162 -0.57 -10.31 21.15
C SER A 162 -2.06 -10.05 21.39
N ALA A 163 -2.91 -10.31 20.40
CA ALA A 163 -4.36 -10.23 20.56
C ALA A 163 -4.89 -11.29 21.55
N GLY A 164 -4.41 -12.52 21.44
CA GLY A 164 -4.75 -13.61 22.37
C GLY A 164 -4.33 -13.30 23.81
N GLU A 165 -3.13 -12.77 24.01
CA GLU A 165 -2.64 -12.36 25.34
C GLU A 165 -3.49 -11.23 25.95
N LYS A 166 -3.85 -10.22 25.17
CA LYS A 166 -4.74 -9.13 25.60
C LYS A 166 -6.12 -9.66 26.01
N MET A 167 -6.69 -10.55 25.20
CA MET A 167 -7.98 -11.19 25.51
C MET A 167 -7.89 -12.03 26.78
N HIS A 168 -6.84 -12.83 26.94
CA HIS A 168 -6.63 -13.65 28.13
C HIS A 168 -6.51 -12.80 29.40
N LYS A 169 -5.74 -11.70 29.35
CA LYS A 169 -5.64 -10.75 30.48
C LYS A 169 -6.98 -10.13 30.83
N PHE A 170 -7.76 -9.71 29.82
CA PHE A 170 -9.09 -9.15 30.03
C PHE A 170 -10.02 -10.16 30.72
N LEU A 171 -10.08 -11.40 30.22
CA LEU A 171 -10.92 -12.44 30.81
C LEU A 171 -10.53 -12.80 32.25
N LYS A 172 -9.26 -12.70 32.61
CA LYS A 172 -8.81 -12.91 34.00
C LYS A 172 -9.09 -11.74 34.94
N SER A 173 -9.44 -10.58 34.40
CA SER A 173 -9.79 -9.39 35.20
C SER A 173 -11.28 -9.25 35.49
N LEU A 174 -12.12 -10.13 34.91
CA LEU A 174 -13.55 -10.25 35.20
C LEU A 174 -13.81 -11.13 36.41
#